data_3fe51b4653a788cbbceb85ac06afa5bb
#
_entry.id   3fe51b4653a788cbbceb85ac06afa5bb
#
_cell.length_a   1.000
_cell.length_b   1.000
_cell.length_c   1.000
_cell.angle_alpha   90.00
_cell.angle_beta   90.00
_cell.angle_gamma   90.00
#
_symmetry.space_group_name_H-M   'P 1'
#
loop_
_entity.id
_entity.type
_entity.pdbx_description
1 polymer ?
#
loop_
_entity_poly.entity_id
_entity_poly.type
_entity_poly.pdbx_seq_one_letter_code
_entity_poly.pdbx_strand_id
1 'polypeptide(L)'
;MGYLDRLRGMGVEERYIELERDAWIMVAAKVPHLIDAVMASKHEQLDDPDMVRLYHLVSGALDCPADDPRVVEVVDILERLLIRALQAGAVSIESSGQFVDDQLAELLDASMLRAAPAAERVLALLEERGWKGWTRIERVPAGRLSGYATEACASERTLSAPPSRPR
;
A
#
# COMPACT_ATOMS: atom_id res chain seq x y z
N MET A 1 -0.37 23.84 14.54
CA MET A 1 0.45 23.37 13.41
C MET A 1 -0.29 22.19 12.78
N GLY A 2 -0.65 22.32 11.49
CA GLY A 2 -1.42 21.27 10.81
C GLY A 2 -0.57 20.03 10.51
N TYR A 3 -1.23 18.90 10.21
CA TYR A 3 -0.57 17.64 9.86
C TYR A 3 0.41 17.81 8.68
N LEU A 4 -0.02 18.45 7.60
CA LEU A 4 0.82 18.68 6.42
C LEU A 4 2.00 19.62 6.71
N ASP A 5 1.82 20.62 7.61
CA ASP A 5 2.93 21.49 8.04
C ASP A 5 3.98 20.69 8.82
N ARG A 6 3.54 19.69 9.58
CA ARG A 6 4.43 18.80 10.32
C ARG A 6 5.26 17.93 9.36
N LEU A 7 4.65 17.39 8.30
CA LEU A 7 5.35 16.67 7.24
C LEU A 7 6.43 17.54 6.56
N ARG A 8 6.08 18.81 6.24
CA ARG A 8 7.06 19.78 5.71
C ARG A 8 8.19 20.03 6.67
N GLY A 9 7.88 20.23 7.96
CA GLY A 9 8.88 20.45 9.01
C GLY A 9 9.82 19.27 9.19
N MET A 10 9.41 18.06 8.82
CA MET A 10 10.25 16.86 8.83
C MET A 10 11.06 16.69 7.54
N GLY A 11 10.84 17.51 6.50
CA GLY A 11 11.56 17.41 5.23
C GLY A 11 11.00 16.38 4.25
N VAL A 12 9.72 16.01 4.39
CA VAL A 12 8.99 15.21 3.40
C VAL A 12 8.81 16.03 2.12
N GLU A 13 8.99 15.43 0.95
CA GLU A 13 8.93 16.12 -0.33
C GLU A 13 7.54 16.68 -0.64
N GLU A 14 7.48 17.92 -1.16
CA GLU A 14 6.21 18.62 -1.39
C GLU A 14 5.26 17.87 -2.31
N ARG A 15 5.77 17.16 -3.32
CA ARG A 15 4.95 16.33 -4.21
C ARG A 15 4.18 15.24 -3.44
N TYR A 16 4.81 14.60 -2.46
CA TYR A 16 4.13 13.63 -1.61
C TYR A 16 3.09 14.30 -0.71
N ILE A 17 3.40 15.48 -0.16
CA ILE A 17 2.48 16.26 0.67
C ILE A 17 1.24 16.68 -0.13
N GLU A 18 1.39 17.00 -1.41
CA GLU A 18 0.26 17.27 -2.31
C GLU A 18 -0.64 16.03 -2.49
N LEU A 19 -0.06 14.85 -2.68
CA LEU A 19 -0.81 13.59 -2.75
C LEU A 19 -1.57 13.29 -1.45
N GLU A 20 -0.90 13.46 -0.30
CA GLU A 20 -1.53 13.33 1.02
C GLU A 20 -2.69 14.31 1.19
N ARG A 21 -2.50 15.59 0.83
CA ARG A 21 -3.55 16.61 0.88
C ARG A 21 -4.76 16.20 0.06
N ASP A 22 -4.54 15.77 -1.17
CA ASP A 22 -5.63 15.42 -2.08
C ASP A 22 -6.37 14.16 -1.60
N ALA A 23 -5.65 13.17 -1.06
CA ALA A 23 -6.24 12.01 -0.40
C ALA A 23 -7.12 12.42 0.79
N TRP A 24 -6.63 13.34 1.65
CA TRP A 24 -7.38 13.81 2.82
C TRP A 24 -8.59 14.65 2.47
N ILE A 25 -8.58 15.38 1.35
CA ILE A 25 -9.77 16.06 0.83
C ILE A 25 -10.85 15.04 0.47
N MET A 26 -10.49 13.94 -0.18
CA MET A 26 -11.44 12.87 -0.52
C MET A 26 -12.01 12.19 0.74
N VAL A 27 -11.15 11.87 1.71
CA VAL A 27 -11.58 11.28 2.99
C VAL A 27 -12.51 12.22 3.74
N ALA A 28 -12.15 13.51 3.86
CA ALA A 28 -12.97 14.51 4.56
C ALA A 28 -14.34 14.72 3.89
N ALA A 29 -14.41 14.65 2.57
CA ALA A 29 -15.68 14.73 1.85
C ALA A 29 -16.59 13.52 2.12
N LYS A 30 -16.02 12.35 2.34
CA LYS A 30 -16.78 11.09 2.54
C LYS A 30 -17.18 10.87 4.00
N VAL A 31 -16.27 11.17 4.93
CA VAL A 31 -16.45 10.93 6.39
C VAL A 31 -16.13 12.18 7.23
N PRO A 32 -16.81 13.30 7.01
CA PRO A 32 -16.46 14.58 7.64
C PRO A 32 -16.50 14.54 9.18
N HIS A 33 -17.35 13.71 9.75
CA HIS A 33 -17.52 13.59 11.21
C HIS A 33 -16.37 12.84 11.90
N LEU A 34 -15.48 12.17 11.15
CA LEU A 34 -14.34 11.42 11.69
C LEU A 34 -13.00 12.13 11.47
N ILE A 35 -12.98 13.19 10.67
CA ILE A 35 -11.71 13.79 10.22
C ILE A 35 -10.83 14.27 11.38
N ASP A 36 -11.42 14.85 12.42
CA ASP A 36 -10.67 15.34 13.57
C ASP A 36 -10.00 14.18 14.34
N ALA A 37 -10.71 13.08 14.55
CA ALA A 37 -10.17 11.90 15.24
C ALA A 37 -9.06 11.23 14.40
N VAL A 38 -9.26 11.15 13.10
CA VAL A 38 -8.27 10.58 12.17
C VAL A 38 -7.01 11.45 12.11
N MET A 39 -7.17 12.78 12.05
CA MET A 39 -6.04 13.70 12.06
C MET A 39 -5.26 13.63 13.39
N ALA A 40 -5.93 13.49 14.54
CA ALA A 40 -5.26 13.26 15.81
C ALA A 40 -4.40 11.99 15.78
N SER A 41 -4.94 10.87 15.29
CA SER A 41 -4.18 9.63 15.11
C SER A 41 -2.98 9.79 14.17
N LYS A 42 -3.14 10.53 13.07
CA LYS A 42 -2.01 10.84 12.15
C LYS A 42 -0.92 11.66 12.83
N HIS A 43 -1.28 12.60 13.68
CA HIS A 43 -0.30 13.34 14.47
C HIS A 43 0.49 12.44 15.43
N GLU A 44 -0.17 11.48 16.07
CA GLU A 44 0.47 10.50 16.95
C GLU A 44 1.41 9.58 16.19
N GLN A 45 1.03 9.12 14.99
CA GLN A 45 1.86 8.28 14.13
C GLN A 45 3.19 8.96 13.77
N LEU A 46 3.21 10.30 13.63
CA LEU A 46 4.44 11.05 13.34
C LEU A 46 5.42 11.13 14.53
N ASP A 47 5.07 10.58 15.69
CA ASP A 47 5.99 10.41 16.83
C ASP A 47 6.75 9.07 16.76
N ASP A 48 6.31 8.14 15.89
CA ASP A 48 6.99 6.87 15.65
C ASP A 48 8.15 7.05 14.63
N PRO A 49 9.40 6.76 14.99
CA PRO A 49 10.54 6.93 14.10
C PRO A 49 10.48 6.04 12.85
N ASP A 50 9.85 4.86 12.90
CA ASP A 50 9.65 4.03 11.71
C ASP A 50 8.63 4.66 10.75
N MET A 51 7.57 5.30 11.28
CA MET A 51 6.63 6.05 10.43
C MET A 51 7.29 7.25 9.78
N VAL A 52 8.09 8.03 10.53
CA VAL A 52 8.85 9.16 9.98
C VAL A 52 9.77 8.68 8.85
N ARG A 53 10.51 7.59 9.08
CA ARG A 53 11.39 7.01 8.05
C ARG A 53 10.60 6.52 6.83
N LEU A 54 9.43 5.92 7.04
CA LEU A 54 8.55 5.50 5.95
C LEU A 54 8.15 6.69 5.08
N TYR A 55 7.72 7.79 5.68
CA TYR A 55 7.35 9.01 4.92
C TYR A 55 8.50 9.55 4.08
N HIS A 56 9.72 9.58 4.62
CA HIS A 56 10.90 9.98 3.85
C HIS A 56 11.20 9.03 2.68
N LEU A 57 11.13 7.72 2.91
CA LEU A 57 11.40 6.74 1.86
C LEU A 57 10.35 6.78 0.76
N VAL A 58 9.06 6.80 1.14
CA VAL A 58 7.96 6.82 0.17
C VAL A 58 8.01 8.12 -0.64
N SER A 59 8.20 9.28 0.00
CA SER A 59 8.29 10.56 -0.71
C SER A 59 9.47 10.58 -1.68
N GLY A 60 10.65 10.14 -1.26
CA GLY A 60 11.85 10.08 -2.12
C GLY A 60 11.82 8.95 -3.17
N ALA A 61 10.87 8.01 -3.08
CA ALA A 61 10.71 6.91 -4.03
C ALA A 61 9.59 7.13 -5.06
N LEU A 62 8.85 8.24 -5.00
CA LEU A 62 7.71 8.49 -5.90
C LEU A 62 8.07 8.37 -7.38
N ASP A 63 9.26 8.86 -7.77
CA ASP A 63 9.74 8.87 -9.16
C ASP A 63 10.77 7.78 -9.46
N CYS A 64 10.98 6.85 -8.51
CA CYS A 64 11.97 5.80 -8.68
C CYS A 64 11.47 4.66 -9.56
N PRO A 65 12.37 4.00 -10.31
CA PRO A 65 12.02 2.78 -11.02
C PRO A 65 11.68 1.64 -10.03
N ALA A 66 10.94 0.66 -10.52
CA ALA A 66 10.43 -0.45 -9.69
C ALA A 66 11.53 -1.34 -9.07
N ASP A 67 12.74 -1.31 -9.61
CA ASP A 67 13.92 -2.06 -9.14
C ASP A 67 14.82 -1.25 -8.18
N ASP A 68 14.43 -0.03 -7.81
CA ASP A 68 15.16 0.77 -6.83
C ASP A 68 15.20 0.08 -5.46
N PRO A 69 16.36 -0.05 -4.81
CA PRO A 69 16.49 -0.73 -3.53
C PRO A 69 15.64 -0.11 -2.41
N ARG A 70 15.28 1.18 -2.51
CA ARG A 70 14.38 1.83 -1.56
C ARG A 70 12.99 1.21 -1.54
N VAL A 71 12.53 0.60 -2.64
CA VAL A 71 11.25 -0.11 -2.71
C VAL A 71 11.20 -1.27 -1.72
N VAL A 72 12.27 -2.04 -1.62
CA VAL A 72 12.38 -3.13 -0.64
C VAL A 72 12.39 -2.59 0.79
N GLU A 73 13.13 -1.51 1.04
CA GLU A 73 13.17 -0.89 2.37
C GLU A 73 11.81 -0.34 2.81
N VAL A 74 11.03 0.26 1.90
CA VAL A 74 9.63 0.67 2.15
C VAL A 74 8.81 -0.53 2.63
N VAL A 75 8.87 -1.65 1.94
CA VAL A 75 8.12 -2.86 2.28
C VAL A 75 8.58 -3.45 3.62
N ASP A 76 9.89 -3.45 3.90
CA ASP A 76 10.45 -3.92 5.18
C ASP A 76 9.93 -3.11 6.38
N ILE A 77 9.84 -1.79 6.23
CA ILE A 77 9.30 -0.92 7.29
C ILE A 77 7.80 -1.11 7.42
N LEU A 78 7.06 -1.13 6.31
CA LEU A 78 5.62 -1.39 6.32
C LEU A 78 5.29 -2.71 7.02
N GLU A 79 5.99 -3.79 6.69
CA GLU A 79 5.77 -5.09 7.32
C GLU A 79 6.02 -5.05 8.83
N ARG A 80 7.10 -4.39 9.30
CA ARG A 80 7.35 -4.23 10.74
C ARG A 80 6.22 -3.46 11.44
N LEU A 81 5.74 -2.38 10.81
CA LEU A 81 4.62 -1.59 11.34
C LEU A 81 3.34 -2.43 11.43
N LEU A 82 3.03 -3.20 10.37
CA LEU A 82 1.88 -4.10 10.31
C LEU A 82 1.94 -5.18 11.39
N ILE A 83 3.10 -5.82 11.56
CA ILE A 83 3.28 -6.85 12.60
C ILE A 83 3.09 -6.25 14.00
N ARG A 84 3.64 -5.05 14.26
CA ARG A 84 3.44 -4.35 15.55
C ARG A 84 1.96 -4.02 15.78
N ALA A 85 1.27 -3.53 14.76
CA ALA A 85 -0.16 -3.21 14.84
C ALA A 85 -1.00 -4.46 15.16
N LEU A 86 -0.74 -5.59 14.49
CA LEU A 86 -1.42 -6.87 14.79
C LEU A 86 -1.15 -7.34 16.22
N GLN A 87 0.09 -7.24 16.72
CA GLN A 87 0.44 -7.62 18.08
C GLN A 87 -0.26 -6.74 19.12
N ALA A 88 -0.51 -5.48 18.79
CA ALA A 88 -1.29 -4.55 19.61
C ALA A 88 -2.81 -4.74 19.49
N GLY A 89 -3.29 -5.72 18.69
CA GLY A 89 -4.71 -5.97 18.47
C GLY A 89 -5.37 -5.01 17.47
N ALA A 90 -4.59 -4.22 16.74
CA ALA A 90 -5.10 -3.37 15.67
C ALA A 90 -5.34 -4.20 14.39
N VAL A 91 -6.41 -3.88 13.66
CA VAL A 91 -6.77 -4.57 12.41
C VAL A 91 -5.96 -4.04 11.21
N SER A 92 -5.46 -2.80 11.29
CA SER A 92 -4.58 -2.17 10.30
C SER A 92 -3.67 -1.13 10.94
N ILE A 93 -2.58 -0.72 10.25
CA ILE A 93 -1.68 0.36 10.71
C ILE A 93 -2.42 1.69 10.79
N GLU A 94 -3.38 1.89 9.91
CA GLU A 94 -4.16 3.11 9.86
C GLU A 94 -5.52 2.89 10.49
N SER A 95 -5.75 3.52 11.65
CA SER A 95 -7.09 3.63 12.24
C SER A 95 -8.12 4.19 11.24
N SER A 96 -7.66 4.96 10.23
CA SER A 96 -8.45 5.48 9.12
C SER A 96 -8.96 4.40 8.16
N GLY A 97 -8.28 3.27 8.00
CA GLY A 97 -8.75 2.17 7.16
C GLY A 97 -10.07 1.55 7.61
N GLN A 98 -10.43 1.70 8.89
CA GLN A 98 -11.73 1.25 9.40
C GLN A 98 -12.91 2.10 8.94
N PHE A 99 -12.67 3.35 8.52
CA PHE A 99 -13.69 4.33 8.15
C PHE A 99 -13.79 4.54 6.64
N VAL A 100 -12.89 3.94 5.89
CA VAL A 100 -12.82 4.02 4.43
C VAL A 100 -13.60 2.84 3.86
N ASP A 101 -14.69 3.12 3.13
CA ASP A 101 -15.42 2.07 2.40
C ASP A 101 -14.59 1.53 1.21
N ASP A 102 -15.02 0.41 0.64
CA ASP A 102 -14.28 -0.26 -0.45
C ASP A 102 -14.07 0.66 -1.65
N GLN A 103 -15.08 1.46 -2.01
CA GLN A 103 -15.02 2.38 -3.14
C GLN A 103 -13.97 3.49 -2.93
N LEU A 104 -13.91 4.06 -1.73
CA LEU A 104 -12.93 5.09 -1.40
C LEU A 104 -11.52 4.48 -1.32
N ALA A 105 -11.38 3.27 -0.75
CA ALA A 105 -10.10 2.56 -0.71
C ALA A 105 -9.57 2.31 -2.13
N GLU A 106 -10.39 1.79 -3.04
CA GLU A 106 -10.01 1.57 -4.44
C GLU A 106 -9.59 2.87 -5.14
N LEU A 107 -10.29 3.98 -4.88
CA LEU A 107 -9.96 5.28 -5.46
C LEU A 107 -8.61 5.81 -4.95
N LEU A 108 -8.34 5.68 -3.65
CA LEU A 108 -7.08 6.10 -3.04
C LEU A 108 -5.91 5.24 -3.53
N ASP A 109 -6.09 3.92 -3.58
CA ASP A 109 -5.11 2.98 -4.11
C ASP A 109 -4.80 3.26 -5.59
N ALA A 110 -5.82 3.50 -6.41
CA ALA A 110 -5.65 3.87 -7.82
C ALA A 110 -4.94 5.22 -7.98
N SER A 111 -5.13 6.17 -7.07
CA SER A 111 -4.42 7.45 -7.08
C SER A 111 -2.93 7.27 -6.78
N MET A 112 -2.59 6.44 -5.80
CA MET A 112 -1.19 6.12 -5.47
C MET A 112 -0.49 5.39 -6.62
N LEU A 113 -1.13 4.39 -7.22
CA LEU A 113 -0.59 3.65 -8.36
C LEU A 113 -0.27 4.56 -9.56
N ARG A 114 -1.11 5.57 -9.80
CA ARG A 114 -0.86 6.55 -10.87
C ARG A 114 0.26 7.54 -10.54
N ALA A 115 0.45 7.84 -9.25
CA ALA A 115 1.41 8.85 -8.81
C ALA A 115 2.84 8.33 -8.72
N ALA A 116 3.02 7.02 -8.46
CA ALA A 116 4.32 6.42 -8.17
C ALA A 116 4.57 5.18 -9.04
N PRO A 117 5.53 5.21 -9.99
CA PRO A 117 5.88 4.05 -10.83
C PRO A 117 6.25 2.79 -10.03
N ALA A 118 6.86 2.97 -8.85
CA ALA A 118 7.25 1.87 -7.98
C ALA A 118 6.09 1.27 -7.16
N ALA A 119 4.90 1.90 -7.14
CA ALA A 119 3.79 1.47 -6.28
C ALA A 119 3.32 0.04 -6.60
N GLU A 120 3.26 -0.35 -7.87
CA GLU A 120 2.91 -1.73 -8.26
C GLU A 120 3.90 -2.75 -7.69
N ARG A 121 5.20 -2.42 -7.68
CA ARG A 121 6.23 -3.30 -7.11
C ARG A 121 6.13 -3.40 -5.60
N VAL A 122 5.82 -2.29 -4.91
CA VAL A 122 5.55 -2.30 -3.46
C VAL A 122 4.38 -3.23 -3.15
N LEU A 123 3.25 -3.12 -3.88
CA LEU A 123 2.10 -4.00 -3.69
C LEU A 123 2.44 -5.47 -3.96
N ALA A 124 3.16 -5.76 -5.04
CA ALA A 124 3.59 -7.13 -5.36
C ALA A 124 4.46 -7.73 -4.25
N LEU A 125 5.41 -6.97 -3.72
CA LEU A 125 6.26 -7.41 -2.60
C LEU A 125 5.46 -7.61 -1.30
N LEU A 126 4.47 -6.77 -1.03
CA LEU A 126 3.56 -6.96 0.10
C LEU A 126 2.74 -8.24 -0.07
N GLU A 127 2.23 -8.51 -1.28
CA GLU A 127 1.50 -9.77 -1.57
C GLU A 127 2.39 -11.00 -1.42
N GLU A 128 3.63 -10.99 -1.89
CA GLU A 128 4.63 -12.04 -1.69
C GLU A 128 4.83 -12.35 -0.19
N ARG A 129 4.68 -11.34 0.68
CA ARG A 129 4.79 -11.46 2.15
C ARG A 129 3.47 -11.76 2.85
N GLY A 130 2.38 -11.95 2.09
CA GLY A 130 1.06 -12.29 2.62
C GLY A 130 0.24 -11.10 3.11
N TRP A 131 0.46 -9.92 2.53
CA TRP A 131 -0.32 -8.70 2.77
C TRP A 131 -1.02 -8.26 1.49
N LYS A 132 -2.17 -7.59 1.59
CA LYS A 132 -2.93 -7.09 0.45
C LYS A 132 -3.44 -5.67 0.72
N GLY A 133 -3.41 -4.82 -0.32
CA GLY A 133 -3.90 -3.44 -0.32
C GLY A 133 -2.83 -2.43 0.08
N TRP A 134 -3.17 -1.15 -0.08
CA TRP A 134 -2.36 0.00 0.32
C TRP A 134 -3.11 0.84 1.36
N THR A 135 -4.27 1.37 1.03
CA THR A 135 -5.09 2.18 1.96
C THR A 135 -5.64 1.33 3.11
N ARG A 136 -6.01 0.08 2.83
CA ARG A 136 -6.39 -0.93 3.82
C ARG A 136 -5.51 -2.15 3.63
N ILE A 137 -4.45 -2.24 4.42
CA ILE A 137 -3.54 -3.38 4.34
C ILE A 137 -4.05 -4.49 5.25
N GLU A 138 -4.38 -5.63 4.65
CA GLU A 138 -4.93 -6.80 5.33
C GLU A 138 -4.01 -8.01 5.19
N ARG A 139 -4.01 -8.89 6.20
CA ARG A 139 -3.32 -10.17 6.12
C ARG A 139 -4.08 -11.14 5.20
N VAL A 140 -3.39 -11.69 4.20
CA VAL A 140 -3.97 -12.74 3.35
C VAL A 140 -3.85 -14.08 4.08
N PRO A 141 -4.96 -14.83 4.28
CA PRO A 141 -4.88 -16.17 4.86
C PRO A 141 -4.00 -17.10 4.01
N ALA A 142 -3.10 -17.85 4.64
CA ALA A 142 -2.10 -18.70 4.00
C ALA A 142 -2.63 -19.72 2.97
N GLY A 143 -3.94 -19.98 2.94
CA GLY A 143 -4.58 -20.88 1.98
C GLY A 143 -4.87 -20.29 0.59
N ARG A 144 -4.74 -18.97 0.38
CA ARG A 144 -5.04 -18.32 -0.91
C ARG A 144 -3.82 -18.08 -1.80
N LEU A 145 -2.62 -18.14 -1.26
CA LEU A 145 -1.39 -17.92 -2.03
C LEU A 145 -1.05 -19.08 -2.98
N SER A 146 -1.68 -20.26 -2.81
CA SER A 146 -1.44 -21.45 -3.62
C SER A 146 -2.27 -21.55 -4.91
N GLY A 147 -3.24 -20.65 -5.14
CA GLY A 147 -4.18 -20.75 -6.26
C GLY A 147 -3.65 -20.21 -7.60
N TYR A 148 -2.75 -19.25 -7.59
CA TYR A 148 -2.30 -18.58 -8.83
C TYR A 148 -1.12 -19.27 -9.53
N ALA A 149 -0.36 -20.13 -8.83
CA ALA A 149 0.77 -20.84 -9.43
C ALA A 149 0.34 -22.06 -10.26
N THR A 150 -0.89 -22.55 -10.13
CA THR A 150 -1.32 -23.80 -10.77
C THR A 150 -2.00 -23.59 -12.12
N GLU A 151 -2.58 -22.42 -12.39
CA GLU A 151 -3.28 -22.16 -13.66
C GLU A 151 -2.34 -21.80 -14.82
N ALA A 152 -1.20 -21.18 -14.55
CA ALA A 152 -0.21 -20.85 -15.60
C ALA A 152 0.47 -22.10 -16.21
N CYS A 153 0.54 -23.20 -15.49
CA CYS A 153 1.21 -24.43 -15.95
C CYS A 153 0.28 -25.40 -16.71
N ALA A 154 -1.04 -25.18 -16.66
CA ALA A 154 -2.02 -26.04 -17.34
C ALA A 154 -2.29 -25.66 -18.81
N SER A 155 -2.06 -24.39 -19.19
CA SER A 155 -2.33 -23.90 -20.55
C SER A 155 -1.26 -24.23 -21.60
N GLU A 156 -0.07 -24.63 -21.21
CA GLU A 156 1.01 -24.94 -22.18
C GLU A 156 1.05 -26.41 -22.66
N ARG A 157 0.19 -27.29 -22.15
CA ARG A 157 0.22 -28.71 -22.49
C ARG A 157 -0.77 -29.18 -23.56
N THR A 158 -1.56 -28.29 -24.16
CA THR A 158 -2.59 -28.66 -25.15
C THR A 158 -2.27 -28.35 -26.61
N LEU A 159 -1.07 -27.89 -26.92
CA LEU A 159 -0.67 -27.51 -28.29
C LEU A 159 0.53 -28.31 -28.81
N SER A 160 0.51 -29.65 -28.74
CA SER A 160 1.45 -30.44 -29.53
C SER A 160 0.96 -31.87 -29.75
N ALA A 161 0.04 -32.03 -30.72
CA ALA A 161 -0.18 -33.33 -31.37
C ALA A 161 -0.10 -33.13 -32.89
N PRO A 162 0.82 -33.81 -33.60
CA PRO A 162 0.93 -33.75 -35.06
C PRO A 162 -0.18 -34.57 -35.72
N PRO A 163 -0.68 -34.18 -36.90
CA PRO A 163 -1.72 -34.91 -37.61
C PRO A 163 -1.18 -36.21 -38.21
N SER A 164 -1.87 -37.31 -37.90
CA SER A 164 -1.65 -38.63 -38.53
C SER A 164 -2.05 -38.57 -40.00
N ARG A 165 -1.17 -39.00 -40.92
CA ARG A 165 -1.45 -39.20 -42.35
C ARG A 165 -2.25 -40.49 -42.55
N PRO A 166 -3.32 -40.48 -43.40
CA PRO A 166 -3.94 -41.71 -43.88
C PRO A 166 -3.14 -42.36 -45.03
N ARG A 167 -3.14 -43.70 -45.04
CA ARG A 167 -2.73 -44.50 -46.19
C ARG A 167 -3.83 -44.62 -47.23
#